data_61fd928829de1ddf03b42f099cf0d677
#
_entry.id   61fd928829de1ddf03b42f099cf0d677
#
_cell.length_a   1.000
_cell.length_b   1.000
_cell.length_c   1.000
_cell.angle_alpha   90.00
_cell.angle_beta   90.00
_cell.angle_gamma   90.00
#
_symmetry.space_group_name_H-M   'P 1'
#
loop_
_entity.id
_entity.type
_entity.pdbx_description
1 polymer ?
#
loop_
_entity_poly.entity_id
_entity_poly.type
_entity_poly.pdbx_seq_one_letter_code
_entity_poly.pdbx_strand_id
1 'polypeptide(L)'
;MVKPLAVVAVGGNALIQDEQRNSIPDQYVAVMESVQHIVDMVEAGWDLVLTHGNGPQVGFILRRSELASNEVSPVPLDYAVGDTQGAIGYMFQKALHNELARRGINKPVIALVTQTRVSPHDDAFASPSKPIGAFLDEATAQQRQQQLGWTLMEDAGRGWRRTVPSPAPLEIIEHDTIAHLVRQGYLVIACGGGGIPVVRDGQQLKGVEAVIDKDLASALLASQLGADLLVIPTGVEKKAALAHQSGTWITL
;
A
#
# COMPACT_ATOMS: atom_id res chain seq x y z
N MET A 1 20.80 -10.33 -21.78
CA MET A 1 19.46 -9.81 -22.10
C MET A 1 18.95 -9.09 -20.85
N VAL A 2 18.34 -7.91 -21.01
CA VAL A 2 17.67 -7.21 -19.91
C VAL A 2 16.41 -8.01 -19.58
N LYS A 3 16.21 -8.32 -18.30
CA LYS A 3 15.00 -9.02 -17.86
C LYS A 3 13.81 -8.04 -17.90
N PRO A 4 12.60 -8.49 -18.25
CA PRO A 4 11.42 -7.66 -18.17
C PRO A 4 11.10 -7.34 -16.69
N LEU A 5 10.61 -6.12 -16.45
CA LEU A 5 10.25 -5.62 -15.12
C LEU A 5 8.72 -5.61 -14.95
N ALA A 6 8.25 -6.20 -13.85
CA ALA A 6 6.85 -6.07 -13.46
C ALA A 6 6.69 -5.39 -12.10
N VAL A 7 5.66 -4.54 -11.99
CA VAL A 7 5.15 -4.04 -10.72
C VAL A 7 3.91 -4.85 -10.36
N VAL A 8 3.89 -5.43 -9.16
CA VAL A 8 2.78 -6.26 -8.65
C VAL A 8 2.14 -5.56 -7.46
N ALA A 9 0.89 -5.12 -7.62
CA ALA A 9 0.17 -4.33 -6.62
C ALA A 9 -0.80 -5.21 -5.79
N VAL A 10 -0.31 -5.80 -4.71
CA VAL A 10 -1.10 -6.71 -3.86
C VAL A 10 -2.17 -5.94 -3.09
N GLY A 11 -3.44 -6.34 -3.24
CA GLY A 11 -4.58 -5.72 -2.58
C GLY A 11 -4.68 -6.02 -1.08
N GLY A 12 -5.45 -5.21 -0.34
CA GLY A 12 -5.71 -5.46 1.08
C GLY A 12 -6.45 -6.78 1.34
N ASN A 13 -7.30 -7.22 0.41
CA ASN A 13 -7.99 -8.51 0.49
C ASN A 13 -7.03 -9.72 0.39
N ALA A 14 -5.83 -9.54 -0.17
CA ALA A 14 -4.79 -10.55 -0.15
C ALA A 14 -4.10 -10.67 1.22
N LEU A 15 -4.37 -9.73 2.14
CA LEU A 15 -3.85 -9.73 3.51
C LEU A 15 -4.91 -10.15 4.53
N ILE A 16 -6.16 -9.75 4.31
CA ILE A 16 -7.30 -10.09 5.18
C ILE A 16 -8.41 -10.62 4.29
N GLN A 17 -8.56 -11.94 4.26
CA GLN A 17 -9.55 -12.64 3.45
C GLN A 17 -10.92 -12.69 4.15
N ASP A 18 -10.92 -12.64 5.48
CA ASP A 18 -12.09 -12.79 6.32
C ASP A 18 -11.97 -11.88 7.55
N GLU A 19 -13.05 -11.21 7.95
CA GLU A 19 -13.08 -10.36 9.15
C GLU A 19 -12.75 -11.12 10.44
N GLN A 20 -13.04 -12.42 10.49
CA GLN A 20 -12.71 -13.30 11.63
C GLN A 20 -11.25 -13.74 11.64
N ARG A 21 -10.54 -13.65 10.50
CA ARG A 21 -9.13 -14.02 10.32
C ARG A 21 -8.29 -12.79 10.04
N ASN A 22 -8.16 -11.91 11.01
CA ASN A 22 -7.44 -10.64 10.86
C ASN A 22 -6.20 -10.52 11.75
N SER A 23 -5.86 -11.58 12.49
CA SER A 23 -4.64 -11.60 13.30
C SER A 23 -3.38 -11.58 12.43
N ILE A 24 -2.25 -11.15 12.99
CA ILE A 24 -0.96 -11.13 12.25
C ILE A 24 -0.60 -12.53 11.70
N PRO A 25 -0.77 -13.65 12.45
CA PRO A 25 -0.58 -14.98 11.88
C PRO A 25 -1.50 -15.29 10.69
N ASP A 26 -2.78 -14.91 10.74
CA ASP A 26 -3.71 -15.14 9.65
C ASP A 26 -3.31 -14.36 8.39
N GLN A 27 -2.93 -13.09 8.55
CA GLN A 27 -2.41 -12.27 7.46
C GLN A 27 -1.14 -12.88 6.84
N TYR A 28 -0.27 -13.47 7.65
CA TYR A 28 0.93 -14.13 7.15
C TYR A 28 0.60 -15.36 6.30
N VAL A 29 -0.41 -16.15 6.67
CA VAL A 29 -0.87 -17.29 5.87
C VAL A 29 -1.36 -16.80 4.49
N ALA A 30 -2.18 -15.74 4.45
CA ALA A 30 -2.66 -15.16 3.19
C ALA A 30 -1.51 -14.61 2.32
N VAL A 31 -0.50 -13.99 2.94
CA VAL A 31 0.70 -13.53 2.24
C VAL A 31 1.48 -14.71 1.64
N MET A 32 1.63 -15.81 2.36
CA MET A 32 2.33 -17.00 1.86
C MET A 32 1.69 -17.58 0.60
N GLU A 33 0.33 -17.58 0.51
CA GLU A 33 -0.38 -18.00 -0.69
C GLU A 33 -0.06 -17.06 -1.88
N SER A 34 -0.13 -15.75 -1.67
CA SER A 34 0.18 -14.74 -2.70
C SER A 34 1.64 -14.83 -3.18
N VAL A 35 2.57 -15.09 -2.26
CA VAL A 35 4.01 -15.15 -2.54
C VAL A 35 4.38 -16.30 -3.47
N GLN A 36 3.65 -17.41 -3.46
CA GLN A 36 3.90 -18.52 -4.39
C GLN A 36 3.80 -18.05 -5.84
N HIS A 37 2.75 -17.31 -6.19
CA HIS A 37 2.54 -16.78 -7.54
C HIS A 37 3.55 -15.68 -7.90
N ILE A 38 3.96 -14.88 -6.92
CA ILE A 38 5.01 -13.87 -7.13
C ILE A 38 6.34 -14.56 -7.48
N VAL A 39 6.69 -15.65 -6.79
CA VAL A 39 7.91 -16.39 -7.08
C VAL A 39 7.81 -17.16 -8.40
N ASP A 40 6.62 -17.61 -8.85
CA ASP A 40 6.40 -18.15 -10.20
C ASP A 40 6.85 -17.13 -11.28
N MET A 41 6.55 -15.83 -11.09
CA MET A 41 7.02 -14.79 -12.01
C MET A 41 8.54 -14.63 -11.98
N VAL A 42 9.17 -14.75 -10.80
CA VAL A 42 10.64 -14.73 -10.68
C VAL A 42 11.27 -15.91 -11.46
N GLU A 43 10.71 -17.11 -11.34
CA GLU A 43 11.14 -18.30 -12.09
C GLU A 43 10.93 -18.15 -13.59
N ALA A 44 9.87 -17.44 -14.00
CA ALA A 44 9.61 -17.10 -15.40
C ALA A 44 10.56 -16.00 -15.95
N GLY A 45 11.48 -15.49 -15.12
CA GLY A 45 12.54 -14.58 -15.54
C GLY A 45 12.24 -13.10 -15.36
N TRP A 46 11.18 -12.74 -14.66
CA TRP A 46 10.85 -11.34 -14.38
C TRP A 46 11.67 -10.74 -13.23
N ASP A 47 12.05 -9.49 -13.37
CA ASP A 47 12.40 -8.65 -12.22
C ASP A 47 11.12 -8.02 -11.66
N LEU A 48 11.05 -7.91 -10.33
CA LEU A 48 9.79 -7.55 -9.65
C LEU A 48 9.97 -6.40 -8.66
N VAL A 49 9.00 -5.48 -8.69
CA VAL A 49 8.70 -4.58 -7.59
C VAL A 49 7.31 -4.90 -7.06
N LEU A 50 7.21 -5.11 -5.76
CA LEU A 50 5.96 -5.41 -5.07
C LEU A 50 5.47 -4.15 -4.36
N THR A 51 4.21 -3.81 -4.54
CA THR A 51 3.50 -2.83 -3.72
C THR A 51 2.36 -3.52 -2.97
N HIS A 52 1.89 -2.95 -1.88
CA HIS A 52 0.81 -3.54 -1.09
C HIS A 52 -0.16 -2.50 -0.55
N GLY A 53 -1.42 -2.89 -0.33
CA GLY A 53 -2.38 -2.10 0.43
C GLY A 53 -2.14 -2.19 1.94
N ASN A 54 -2.80 -1.31 2.71
CA ASN A 54 -2.68 -1.25 4.17
C ASN A 54 -3.95 -0.76 4.87
N GLY A 55 -5.06 -0.60 4.16
CA GLY A 55 -6.27 0.06 4.70
C GLY A 55 -6.74 -0.44 6.07
N PRO A 56 -6.94 -1.76 6.27
CA PRO A 56 -7.30 -2.28 7.59
C PRO A 56 -6.21 -2.05 8.65
N GLN A 57 -4.94 -2.23 8.29
CA GLN A 57 -3.80 -2.15 9.22
C GLN A 57 -3.58 -0.73 9.75
N VAL A 58 -3.68 0.29 8.89
CA VAL A 58 -3.70 1.71 9.32
C VAL A 58 -4.81 1.94 10.35
N GLY A 59 -6.01 1.41 10.07
CA GLY A 59 -7.13 1.50 10.99
C GLY A 59 -6.85 0.85 12.35
N PHE A 60 -6.18 -0.30 12.37
CA PHE A 60 -5.79 -0.96 13.63
C PHE A 60 -4.76 -0.15 14.41
N ILE A 61 -3.79 0.48 13.75
CA ILE A 61 -2.80 1.33 14.39
C ILE A 61 -3.49 2.55 15.01
N LEU A 62 -4.31 3.25 14.24
CA LEU A 62 -5.06 4.41 14.73
C LEU A 62 -5.98 4.05 15.89
N ARG A 63 -6.65 2.88 15.82
CA ARG A 63 -7.52 2.43 16.91
C ARG A 63 -6.75 2.15 18.21
N ARG A 64 -5.59 1.51 18.11
CA ARG A 64 -4.69 1.29 19.26
C ARG A 64 -4.21 2.61 19.84
N SER A 65 -3.84 3.56 18.96
CA SER A 65 -3.43 4.92 19.34
C SER A 65 -4.53 5.68 20.08
N GLU A 66 -5.78 5.60 19.61
CA GLU A 66 -6.92 6.19 20.29
C GLU A 66 -7.15 5.60 21.69
N LEU A 67 -7.09 4.26 21.81
CA LEU A 67 -7.29 3.58 23.09
C LEU A 67 -6.23 3.94 24.12
N ALA A 68 -5.00 4.20 23.67
CA ALA A 68 -3.87 4.55 24.54
C ALA A 68 -3.66 6.06 24.68
N SER A 69 -4.53 6.91 24.12
CA SER A 69 -4.34 8.37 24.06
C SER A 69 -4.22 9.09 25.40
N ASN A 70 -4.68 8.45 26.49
CA ASN A 70 -4.51 8.97 27.84
C ASN A 70 -3.10 8.71 28.43
N GLU A 71 -2.31 7.82 27.82
CA GLU A 71 -1.00 7.40 28.30
C GLU A 71 0.13 7.82 27.34
N VAL A 72 -0.14 7.77 26.03
CA VAL A 72 0.83 8.10 24.98
C VAL A 72 0.24 9.01 23.93
N SER A 73 1.09 9.83 23.30
CA SER A 73 0.64 10.73 22.24
C SER A 73 0.08 9.95 21.04
N PRO A 74 -1.04 10.39 20.45
CA PRO A 74 -1.60 9.76 19.26
C PRO A 74 -0.62 9.74 18.09
N VAL A 75 -0.67 8.64 17.33
CA VAL A 75 0.14 8.47 16.11
C VAL A 75 -0.49 9.28 14.97
N PRO A 76 0.24 10.19 14.31
CA PRO A 76 -0.22 10.86 13.09
C PRO A 76 -0.47 9.87 11.95
N LEU A 77 -1.35 10.21 11.01
CA LEU A 77 -1.77 9.29 9.95
C LEU A 77 -0.62 8.91 9.00
N ASP A 78 0.25 9.84 8.65
CA ASP A 78 1.44 9.60 7.83
C ASP A 78 2.41 8.61 8.51
N TYR A 79 2.62 8.73 9.83
CA TYR A 79 3.40 7.78 10.61
C TYR A 79 2.72 6.40 10.68
N ALA A 80 1.39 6.37 10.85
CA ALA A 80 0.65 5.10 10.82
C ALA A 80 0.79 4.39 9.47
N VAL A 81 0.85 5.12 8.35
CA VAL A 81 1.19 4.57 7.04
C VAL A 81 2.62 4.01 7.04
N GLY A 82 3.59 4.74 7.58
CA GLY A 82 4.98 4.29 7.73
C GLY A 82 5.11 3.01 8.56
N ASP A 83 4.43 2.93 9.70
CA ASP A 83 4.39 1.72 10.54
C ASP A 83 3.88 0.50 9.76
N THR A 84 2.85 0.69 8.91
CA THR A 84 2.35 -0.40 8.06
C THR A 84 3.36 -0.84 7.02
N GLN A 85 4.17 0.05 6.47
CA GLN A 85 5.23 -0.31 5.53
C GLN A 85 6.27 -1.21 6.22
N GLY A 86 6.66 -0.91 7.44
CA GLY A 86 7.55 -1.76 8.24
C GLY A 86 6.93 -3.14 8.53
N ALA A 87 5.72 -3.18 9.05
CA ALA A 87 5.07 -4.43 9.46
C ALA A 87 4.71 -5.34 8.28
N ILE A 88 4.06 -4.80 7.26
CA ILE A 88 3.64 -5.56 6.07
C ILE A 88 4.85 -5.86 5.18
N GLY A 89 5.76 -4.89 5.01
CA GLY A 89 7.01 -5.09 4.28
C GLY A 89 7.84 -6.23 4.85
N TYR A 90 8.00 -6.28 6.18
CA TYR A 90 8.64 -7.41 6.88
C TYR A 90 7.91 -8.73 6.62
N MET A 91 6.58 -8.72 6.64
CA MET A 91 5.77 -9.91 6.41
C MET A 91 6.01 -10.50 5.01
N PHE A 92 5.95 -9.67 3.96
CA PHE A 92 6.27 -10.07 2.59
C PHE A 92 7.74 -10.46 2.41
N GLN A 93 8.67 -9.68 2.98
CA GLN A 93 10.11 -9.96 2.88
C GLN A 93 10.44 -11.33 3.47
N LYS A 94 9.90 -11.65 4.65
CA LYS A 94 10.07 -12.95 5.27
C LYS A 94 9.46 -14.08 4.44
N ALA A 95 8.23 -13.92 3.95
CA ALA A 95 7.55 -14.94 3.15
C ALA A 95 8.26 -15.19 1.82
N LEU A 96 8.67 -14.13 1.12
CA LEU A 96 9.43 -14.21 -0.13
C LEU A 96 10.79 -14.88 0.09
N HIS A 97 11.52 -14.50 1.15
CA HIS A 97 12.80 -15.13 1.48
C HIS A 97 12.64 -16.64 1.68
N ASN A 98 11.64 -17.06 2.44
CA ASN A 98 11.37 -18.47 2.71
C ASN A 98 10.98 -19.23 1.45
N GLU A 99 10.13 -18.67 0.60
CA GLU A 99 9.68 -19.33 -0.64
C GLU A 99 10.78 -19.42 -1.69
N LEU A 100 11.57 -18.36 -1.87
CA LEU A 100 12.75 -18.37 -2.74
C LEU A 100 13.77 -19.43 -2.28
N ALA A 101 14.06 -19.49 -0.97
CA ALA A 101 14.95 -20.50 -0.43
C ALA A 101 14.41 -21.93 -0.63
N ARG A 102 13.11 -22.16 -0.44
CA ARG A 102 12.44 -23.44 -0.68
C ARG A 102 12.59 -23.91 -2.13
N ARG A 103 12.58 -22.96 -3.09
CA ARG A 103 12.78 -23.26 -4.53
C ARG A 103 14.25 -23.23 -4.96
N GLY A 104 15.19 -22.97 -4.06
CA GLY A 104 16.62 -22.91 -4.38
C GLY A 104 17.02 -21.67 -5.20
N ILE A 105 16.23 -20.60 -5.15
CA ILE A 105 16.45 -19.36 -5.87
C ILE A 105 17.19 -18.37 -4.98
N ASN A 106 18.40 -17.98 -5.41
CA ASN A 106 19.19 -16.95 -4.72
C ASN A 106 18.85 -15.56 -5.27
N LYS A 107 17.79 -14.92 -4.74
CA LYS A 107 17.40 -13.55 -5.07
C LYS A 107 17.21 -12.75 -3.78
N PRO A 108 17.94 -11.65 -3.60
CA PRO A 108 17.78 -10.82 -2.40
C PRO A 108 16.43 -10.08 -2.42
N VAL A 109 15.81 -9.96 -1.25
CA VAL A 109 14.54 -9.26 -1.06
C VAL A 109 14.72 -8.12 -0.07
N ILE A 110 14.19 -6.95 -0.37
CA ILE A 110 14.26 -5.78 0.51
C ILE A 110 12.91 -5.05 0.56
N ALA A 111 12.52 -4.60 1.75
CA ALA A 111 11.42 -3.67 1.93
C ALA A 111 11.97 -2.26 2.18
N LEU A 112 11.44 -1.29 1.46
CA LEU A 112 11.81 0.11 1.58
C LEU A 112 10.68 0.92 2.18
N VAL A 113 11.02 1.79 3.11
CA VAL A 113 10.16 2.92 3.48
C VAL A 113 10.14 3.89 2.31
N THR A 114 8.96 4.17 1.78
CA THR A 114 8.76 4.98 0.58
C THR A 114 7.78 6.10 0.82
N GLN A 115 8.11 7.27 0.27
CA GLN A 115 7.35 8.50 0.36
C GLN A 115 6.73 8.81 -1.01
N THR A 116 5.52 9.32 -1.00
CA THR A 116 4.80 9.73 -2.22
C THR A 116 4.43 11.18 -2.11
N ARG A 117 4.98 12.00 -3.01
CA ARG A 117 4.68 13.42 -3.06
C ARG A 117 3.30 13.65 -3.65
N VAL A 118 2.55 14.54 -3.01
CA VAL A 118 1.22 15.00 -3.43
C VAL A 118 1.18 16.52 -3.53
N SER A 119 0.15 17.06 -4.19
CA SER A 119 -0.09 18.51 -4.20
C SER A 119 -0.69 18.96 -2.85
N PRO A 120 -0.18 20.03 -2.21
CA PRO A 120 -0.83 20.58 -1.04
C PRO A 120 -2.20 21.24 -1.35
N HIS A 121 -2.50 21.45 -2.63
CA HIS A 121 -3.74 22.06 -3.13
C HIS A 121 -4.67 21.04 -3.80
N ASP A 122 -4.48 19.73 -3.53
CA ASP A 122 -5.37 18.69 -4.06
C ASP A 122 -6.75 18.81 -3.42
N ASP A 123 -7.81 18.76 -4.23
CA ASP A 123 -9.20 18.89 -3.78
C ASP A 123 -9.60 17.81 -2.76
N ALA A 124 -8.89 16.70 -2.72
CA ALA A 124 -9.11 15.64 -1.74
C ALA A 124 -8.95 16.13 -0.29
N PHE A 125 -8.12 17.16 -0.04
CA PHE A 125 -7.99 17.74 1.30
C PHE A 125 -9.24 18.51 1.74
N ALA A 126 -9.96 19.12 0.81
CA ALA A 126 -11.25 19.77 1.08
C ALA A 126 -12.42 18.77 1.14
N SER A 127 -12.30 17.61 0.50
CA SER A 127 -13.36 16.61 0.39
C SER A 127 -12.84 15.19 0.68
N PRO A 128 -12.56 14.85 1.95
CA PRO A 128 -12.06 13.53 2.33
C PRO A 128 -13.02 12.41 1.94
N SER A 129 -12.56 11.44 1.15
CA SER A 129 -13.40 10.37 0.58
C SER A 129 -12.88 8.95 0.80
N LYS A 130 -11.59 8.78 1.21
CA LYS A 130 -11.00 7.45 1.39
C LYS A 130 -11.41 6.85 2.74
N PRO A 131 -12.21 5.76 2.77
CA PRO A 131 -12.61 5.16 4.04
C PRO A 131 -11.44 4.38 4.66
N ILE A 132 -11.22 4.60 5.96
CA ILE A 132 -10.22 3.90 6.76
C ILE A 132 -10.83 3.37 8.06
N GLY A 133 -10.14 2.43 8.70
CA GLY A 133 -10.52 1.89 10.01
C GLY A 133 -11.70 0.93 9.97
N ALA A 134 -12.20 0.59 11.16
CA ALA A 134 -13.33 -0.30 11.36
C ALA A 134 -14.67 0.41 11.08
N PHE A 135 -15.70 -0.40 10.88
CA PHE A 135 -17.09 0.08 10.84
C PHE A 135 -17.53 0.53 12.24
N LEU A 136 -18.27 1.62 12.29
CA LEU A 136 -18.85 2.20 13.49
C LEU A 136 -20.37 2.15 13.38
N ASP A 137 -21.05 1.99 14.51
CA ASP A 137 -22.46 2.30 14.61
C ASP A 137 -22.70 3.82 14.53
N GLU A 138 -23.92 4.23 14.22
CA GLU A 138 -24.26 5.64 14.01
C GLU A 138 -23.98 6.51 15.24
N ALA A 139 -24.31 6.03 16.43
CA ALA A 139 -24.11 6.78 17.67
C ALA A 139 -22.61 7.02 17.94
N THR A 140 -21.78 5.99 17.78
CA THR A 140 -20.32 6.10 17.89
C THR A 140 -19.75 7.03 16.82
N ALA A 141 -20.24 6.95 15.58
CA ALA A 141 -19.82 7.81 14.49
C ALA A 141 -20.10 9.28 14.80
N GLN A 142 -21.33 9.62 15.19
CA GLN A 142 -21.72 10.98 15.58
C GLN A 142 -20.89 11.51 16.76
N GLN A 143 -20.63 10.68 17.77
CA GLN A 143 -19.77 11.05 18.89
C GLN A 143 -18.35 11.39 18.41
N ARG A 144 -17.77 10.58 17.52
CA ARG A 144 -16.42 10.81 16.96
C ARG A 144 -16.35 12.06 16.09
N GLN A 145 -17.39 12.33 15.31
CA GLN A 145 -17.50 13.55 14.54
C GLN A 145 -17.47 14.79 15.43
N GLN A 146 -18.26 14.77 16.51
CA GLN A 146 -18.35 15.90 17.45
C GLN A 146 -17.07 16.10 18.28
N GLN A 147 -16.47 15.01 18.77
CA GLN A 147 -15.31 15.08 19.67
C GLN A 147 -13.99 15.23 18.95
N LEU A 148 -13.82 14.62 17.77
CA LEU A 148 -12.55 14.52 17.03
C LEU A 148 -12.58 15.21 15.67
N GLY A 149 -13.72 15.78 15.24
CA GLY A 149 -13.85 16.46 13.96
C GLY A 149 -13.71 15.51 12.75
N TRP A 150 -13.98 14.21 12.92
CA TRP A 150 -13.86 13.26 11.83
C TRP A 150 -14.86 13.51 10.71
N THR A 151 -14.40 13.41 9.49
CA THR A 151 -15.28 13.23 8.34
C THR A 151 -15.66 11.75 8.26
N LEU A 152 -16.95 11.49 8.06
CA LEU A 152 -17.55 10.16 8.09
C LEU A 152 -18.39 9.93 6.85
N MET A 153 -18.45 8.66 6.40
CA MET A 153 -19.40 8.23 5.38
C MET A 153 -20.07 6.92 5.79
N GLU A 154 -21.31 6.75 5.40
CA GLU A 154 -21.98 5.47 5.48
C GLU A 154 -21.48 4.54 4.36
N ASP A 155 -21.07 3.32 4.71
CA ASP A 155 -20.52 2.36 3.78
C ASP A 155 -21.52 1.23 3.50
N ALA A 156 -22.39 1.47 2.52
CA ALA A 156 -23.31 0.49 1.93
C ALA A 156 -24.08 -0.38 2.94
N GLY A 157 -24.62 0.21 4.00
CA GLY A 157 -25.42 -0.47 5.02
C GLY A 157 -24.61 -1.35 6.00
N ARG A 158 -23.26 -1.31 5.91
CA ARG A 158 -22.36 -1.99 6.85
C ARG A 158 -22.03 -1.17 8.08
N GLY A 159 -22.39 0.11 8.07
CA GLY A 159 -22.11 1.09 9.13
C GLY A 159 -21.32 2.28 8.62
N TRP A 160 -20.82 3.08 9.55
CA TRP A 160 -20.09 4.32 9.28
C TRP A 160 -18.58 4.09 9.33
N ARG A 161 -17.84 4.79 8.46
CA ARG A 161 -16.38 4.77 8.48
C ARG A 161 -15.81 6.19 8.46
N ARG A 162 -14.66 6.36 9.13
CA ARG A 162 -13.87 7.58 8.98
C ARG A 162 -13.37 7.69 7.54
N THR A 163 -13.50 8.89 6.96
CA THR A 163 -12.88 9.22 5.67
C THR A 163 -11.71 10.18 5.88
N VAL A 164 -10.68 10.00 5.06
CA VAL A 164 -9.48 10.83 5.04
C VAL A 164 -9.20 11.30 3.61
N PRO A 165 -8.41 12.36 3.42
CA PRO A 165 -7.96 12.78 2.10
C PRO A 165 -7.25 11.65 1.36
N SER A 166 -7.49 11.56 0.03
CA SER A 166 -6.78 10.63 -0.84
C SER A 166 -6.29 11.36 -2.09
N PRO A 167 -5.27 12.21 -1.94
CA PRO A 167 -4.76 13.02 -3.04
C PRO A 167 -4.07 12.18 -4.11
N ALA A 168 -4.04 12.70 -5.33
CA ALA A 168 -3.36 12.05 -6.45
C ALA A 168 -1.83 12.02 -6.23
N PRO A 169 -1.16 10.87 -6.44
CA PRO A 169 0.29 10.77 -6.34
C PRO A 169 0.94 11.48 -7.52
N LEU A 170 1.97 12.29 -7.24
CA LEU A 170 2.72 13.05 -8.25
C LEU A 170 4.13 12.52 -8.50
N GLU A 171 4.75 11.93 -7.48
CA GLU A 171 6.13 11.44 -7.54
C GLU A 171 6.37 10.43 -6.42
N ILE A 172 7.00 9.31 -6.73
CA ILE A 172 7.57 8.42 -5.73
C ILE A 172 9.00 8.90 -5.47
N ILE A 173 9.27 9.39 -4.25
CA ILE A 173 10.55 10.05 -3.92
C ILE A 173 11.73 9.09 -4.12
N GLU A 174 11.59 7.84 -3.73
CA GLU A 174 12.65 6.84 -3.78
C GLU A 174 12.73 6.07 -5.09
N HIS A 175 12.06 6.51 -6.18
CA HIS A 175 11.99 5.76 -7.45
C HIS A 175 13.35 5.44 -8.06
N ASP A 176 14.32 6.35 -7.99
CA ASP A 176 15.69 6.10 -8.47
C ASP A 176 16.42 5.03 -7.67
N THR A 177 16.21 5.02 -6.34
CA THR A 177 16.76 4.00 -5.44
C THR A 177 16.14 2.64 -5.74
N ILE A 178 14.83 2.58 -5.94
CA ILE A 178 14.11 1.36 -6.33
C ILE A 178 14.67 0.84 -7.66
N ALA A 179 14.77 1.70 -8.67
CA ALA A 179 15.33 1.35 -9.97
C ALA A 179 16.78 0.80 -9.86
N HIS A 180 17.60 1.42 -9.00
CA HIS A 180 18.97 0.94 -8.77
C HIS A 180 18.99 -0.47 -8.18
N LEU A 181 18.19 -0.71 -7.13
CA LEU A 181 18.12 -2.02 -6.46
C LEU A 181 17.60 -3.12 -7.41
N VAL A 182 16.58 -2.83 -8.23
CA VAL A 182 16.10 -3.76 -9.25
C VAL A 182 17.19 -4.13 -10.23
N ARG A 183 17.97 -3.15 -10.74
CA ARG A 183 19.10 -3.41 -11.62
C ARG A 183 20.21 -4.23 -10.96
N GLN A 184 20.34 -4.17 -9.63
CA GLN A 184 21.26 -5.04 -8.86
C GLN A 184 20.66 -6.42 -8.55
N GLY A 185 19.49 -6.76 -9.09
CA GLY A 185 18.86 -8.06 -8.96
C GLY A 185 17.98 -8.25 -7.72
N TYR A 186 17.72 -7.20 -6.96
CA TYR A 186 16.81 -7.28 -5.81
C TYR A 186 15.34 -7.40 -6.24
N LEU A 187 14.57 -8.18 -5.49
CA LEU A 187 13.12 -8.02 -5.44
C LEU A 187 12.82 -6.93 -4.39
N VAL A 188 12.17 -5.85 -4.83
CA VAL A 188 11.94 -4.68 -3.98
C VAL A 188 10.48 -4.61 -3.57
N ILE A 189 10.21 -4.43 -2.29
CA ILE A 189 8.88 -4.12 -1.74
C ILE A 189 8.88 -2.62 -1.45
N ALA A 190 7.97 -1.87 -2.09
CA ALA A 190 7.93 -0.41 -1.99
C ALA A 190 6.49 0.13 -2.04
N CYS A 191 6.31 1.40 -1.79
CA CYS A 191 5.01 2.09 -1.85
C CYS A 191 3.89 1.39 -1.09
N GLY A 192 4.20 0.80 0.07
CA GLY A 192 3.19 0.21 0.94
C GLY A 192 2.12 1.24 1.32
N GLY A 193 0.84 0.88 1.14
CA GLY A 193 -0.30 1.77 1.35
C GLY A 193 -0.38 2.95 0.38
N GLY A 194 0.32 2.89 -0.76
CA GLY A 194 0.45 3.98 -1.71
C GLY A 194 1.63 4.91 -1.43
N GLY A 195 2.44 4.62 -0.41
CA GLY A 195 3.53 5.46 0.07
C GLY A 195 3.11 6.42 1.17
N ILE A 196 4.07 6.89 1.98
CA ILE A 196 3.84 7.91 3.00
C ILE A 196 3.58 9.24 2.30
N PRO A 197 2.41 9.88 2.52
CA PRO A 197 2.07 11.10 1.83
C PRO A 197 2.90 12.29 2.34
N VAL A 198 3.57 12.97 1.41
CA VAL A 198 4.38 14.15 1.71
C VAL A 198 4.09 15.29 0.73
N VAL A 199 4.23 16.50 1.20
CA VAL A 199 4.26 17.71 0.35
C VAL A 199 5.66 18.32 0.38
N ARG A 200 6.03 19.03 -0.69
CA ARG A 200 7.28 19.77 -0.75
C ARG A 200 7.04 21.22 -0.33
N ASP A 201 7.78 21.66 0.67
CA ASP A 201 7.83 23.05 1.12
C ASP A 201 9.29 23.56 0.97
N GLY A 202 9.54 24.29 -0.10
CA GLY A 202 10.89 24.61 -0.53
C GLY A 202 11.71 23.35 -0.81
N GLN A 203 12.77 23.12 -0.05
CA GLN A 203 13.62 21.92 -0.14
C GLN A 203 13.24 20.83 0.87
N GLN A 204 12.27 21.07 1.74
CA GLN A 204 11.86 20.13 2.79
C GLN A 204 10.68 19.30 2.36
N LEU A 205 10.64 18.04 2.81
CA LEU A 205 9.47 17.19 2.76
C LEU A 205 8.74 17.28 4.10
N LYS A 206 7.42 17.45 4.04
CA LYS A 206 6.54 17.46 5.23
C LYS A 206 5.46 16.39 5.04
N GLY A 207 5.28 15.54 6.05
CA GLY A 207 4.17 14.58 6.09
C GLY A 207 2.83 15.30 6.13
N VAL A 208 1.81 14.67 5.57
CA VAL A 208 0.42 15.17 5.57
C VAL A 208 -0.57 14.10 5.96
N GLU A 209 -1.66 14.50 6.61
CA GLU A 209 -2.76 13.62 7.05
C GLU A 209 -3.60 13.15 5.85
N ALA A 210 -3.10 12.13 5.14
CA ALA A 210 -3.74 11.55 3.95
C ALA A 210 -3.42 10.06 3.81
N VAL A 211 -4.15 9.36 2.95
CA VAL A 211 -3.85 7.99 2.52
C VAL A 211 -3.95 7.91 1.00
N ILE A 212 -2.86 7.54 0.36
CA ILE A 212 -2.79 7.50 -1.10
C ILE A 212 -3.45 6.22 -1.63
N ASP A 213 -4.06 6.30 -2.80
CA ASP A 213 -4.57 5.12 -3.47
C ASP A 213 -3.42 4.25 -3.98
N LYS A 214 -3.40 2.99 -3.55
CA LYS A 214 -2.36 2.02 -3.88
C LYS A 214 -2.23 1.80 -5.39
N ASP A 215 -3.36 1.73 -6.09
CA ASP A 215 -3.34 1.42 -7.53
C ASP A 215 -2.80 2.58 -8.33
N LEU A 216 -3.16 3.81 -7.96
CA LEU A 216 -2.59 5.02 -8.56
C LEU A 216 -1.09 5.15 -8.28
N ALA A 217 -0.64 4.90 -7.04
CA ALA A 217 0.78 4.94 -6.70
C ALA A 217 1.57 3.85 -7.42
N SER A 218 1.00 2.64 -7.56
CA SER A 218 1.64 1.54 -8.29
C SER A 218 1.76 1.84 -9.78
N ALA A 219 0.74 2.46 -10.37
CA ALA A 219 0.76 2.88 -11.76
C ALA A 219 1.82 3.97 -12.01
N LEU A 220 1.91 4.95 -11.10
CA LEU A 220 2.95 5.98 -11.14
C LEU A 220 4.34 5.37 -11.03
N LEU A 221 4.56 4.47 -10.06
CA LEU A 221 5.83 3.78 -9.88
C LEU A 221 6.20 2.96 -11.13
N ALA A 222 5.26 2.20 -11.68
CA ALA A 222 5.47 1.42 -12.90
C ALA A 222 5.92 2.32 -14.07
N SER A 223 5.26 3.49 -14.23
CA SER A 223 5.64 4.48 -15.24
C SER A 223 7.04 5.06 -14.99
N GLN A 224 7.37 5.45 -13.76
CA GLN A 224 8.67 6.02 -13.42
C GLN A 224 9.82 5.00 -13.59
N LEU A 225 9.55 3.72 -13.35
CA LEU A 225 10.54 2.65 -13.54
C LEU A 225 10.65 2.16 -14.99
N GLY A 226 9.73 2.57 -15.88
CA GLY A 226 9.62 2.02 -17.23
C GLY A 226 9.30 0.52 -17.20
N ALA A 227 8.42 0.09 -16.29
CA ALA A 227 8.05 -1.31 -16.16
C ALA A 227 7.27 -1.81 -17.38
N ASP A 228 7.54 -3.07 -17.77
CA ASP A 228 6.90 -3.73 -18.91
C ASP A 228 5.47 -4.19 -18.57
N LEU A 229 5.19 -4.40 -17.27
CA LEU A 229 3.91 -4.94 -16.79
C LEU A 229 3.52 -4.34 -15.43
N LEU A 230 2.25 -3.98 -15.27
CA LEU A 230 1.62 -3.74 -13.98
C LEU A 230 0.53 -4.80 -13.74
N VAL A 231 0.65 -5.54 -12.65
CA VAL A 231 -0.33 -6.53 -12.22
C VAL A 231 -1.07 -6.01 -11.00
N ILE A 232 -2.39 -5.93 -11.09
CA ILE A 232 -3.28 -5.57 -9.97
C ILE A 232 -4.22 -6.77 -9.73
N PRO A 233 -3.85 -7.73 -8.85
CA PRO A 233 -4.72 -8.84 -8.53
C PRO A 233 -6.00 -8.34 -7.85
N THR A 234 -7.15 -8.73 -8.39
CA THR A 234 -8.47 -8.42 -7.82
C THR A 234 -9.19 -9.72 -7.46
N GLY A 235 -10.09 -9.70 -6.47
CA GLY A 235 -10.88 -10.87 -6.07
C GLY A 235 -11.96 -11.28 -7.09
N VAL A 236 -12.00 -10.67 -8.28
CA VAL A 236 -12.89 -11.03 -9.40
C VAL A 236 -12.02 -11.68 -10.48
N GLU A 237 -12.51 -12.78 -11.05
CA GLU A 237 -11.82 -13.46 -12.15
C GLU A 237 -11.50 -12.48 -13.29
N LYS A 238 -10.20 -12.35 -13.59
CA LYS A 238 -9.59 -11.66 -14.73
C LYS A 238 -9.64 -10.13 -14.74
N LYS A 239 -8.57 -9.49 -14.23
CA LYS A 239 -8.07 -8.23 -14.79
C LYS A 239 -6.55 -8.16 -14.65
N ALA A 240 -5.81 -8.49 -15.68
CA ALA A 240 -4.42 -8.06 -15.85
C ALA A 240 -4.41 -6.81 -16.73
N ALA A 241 -3.67 -5.76 -16.34
CA ALA A 241 -3.45 -4.60 -17.19
C ALA A 241 -2.01 -4.68 -17.72
N LEU A 242 -1.85 -4.65 -19.05
CA LEU A 242 -0.56 -4.55 -19.72
C LEU A 242 -0.22 -3.08 -19.92
N ALA A 243 0.97 -2.65 -19.46
CA ALA A 243 1.52 -1.34 -19.80
C ALA A 243 2.24 -1.45 -21.14
N HIS A 244 1.84 -0.64 -22.11
CA HIS A 244 2.58 -0.50 -23.36
C HIS A 244 3.39 0.82 -23.33
N GLN A 245 4.53 0.88 -24.03
CA GLN A 245 5.42 2.05 -24.11
C GLN A 245 4.75 3.36 -24.56
N SER A 246 3.48 3.33 -24.93
CA SER A 246 2.66 4.51 -25.34
C SER A 246 1.83 5.12 -24.21
N GLY A 247 1.92 4.63 -22.97
CA GLY A 247 1.14 5.15 -21.83
C GLY A 247 -0.35 4.78 -21.87
N THR A 248 -0.76 3.84 -22.70
CA THR A 248 -2.14 3.36 -22.77
C THR A 248 -2.28 2.04 -22.00
N TRP A 249 -3.17 2.02 -21.02
CA TRP A 249 -3.51 0.83 -20.24
C TRP A 249 -4.54 -0.03 -20.97
N ILE A 250 -4.27 -1.30 -21.14
CA ILE A 250 -5.23 -2.26 -21.69
C ILE A 250 -5.69 -3.15 -20.54
N THR A 251 -6.99 -3.14 -20.26
CA THR A 251 -7.62 -4.08 -19.33
C THR A 251 -8.00 -5.33 -20.12
N LEU A 252 -7.49 -6.49 -19.73
CA LEU A 252 -7.87 -7.79 -20.27
C LEU A 252 -8.95 -8.45 -19.43
#